data_0a09f0c4ae64a059ccc9b2fa7618d7f5
#
_entry.id   0a09f0c4ae64a059ccc9b2fa7618d7f5
#
_cell.length_a   1.000
_cell.length_b   1.000
_cell.length_c   1.000
_cell.angle_alpha   90.00
_cell.angle_beta   90.00
_cell.angle_gamma   90.00
#
_symmetry.space_group_name_H-M   'P 1'
#
loop_
_entity.id
_entity.type
_entity.pdbx_description
1 polymer ?
#
loop_
_entity_poly.entity_id
_entity_poly.type
_entity_poly.pdbx_seq_one_letter_code
_entity_poly.pdbx_strand_id
1 'polypeptide(L)'
;MSEEEITVHEAEDDPRNQHILIFVNGNIVPRPEAKISVYDSGFMLGDGVWEGLRFYNGKWAFLDEHIRRLFEAAKAIDLDINMEKAQLVEALEKTRLANRITKDAHARLMVTRGIKARPFQHPSLSILGPTIVIIIEHSIPKLSRPIKLATVPNIRGLPMTQDPKLNSHSKLNCILACIAAQKAGADEALMLDVHGFVSTTNSCNFFIVREGEVWTSNGDYCLNGITRQKVIDICRADGIPVFEKNFSLVEVYGADEAFLTGTFGAQIPVGEIDGRTIGQGEVGDMTKKIRSLYFELIDG
;
A
#
# COMPACT_ATOMS: atom_id res chain seq x y z
N MET A 1 10.02 9.83 28.47
CA MET A 1 9.82 8.54 27.82
C MET A 1 9.70 8.86 26.35
N SER A 2 10.57 8.36 25.48
CA SER A 2 10.39 8.48 24.03
C SER A 2 9.10 7.75 23.68
N GLU A 3 8.15 8.44 23.04
CA GLU A 3 6.99 7.77 22.45
C GLU A 3 7.51 6.70 21.50
N GLU A 4 6.93 5.51 21.57
CA GLU A 4 7.31 4.39 20.73
C GLU A 4 7.04 4.78 19.26
N GLU A 5 8.06 4.77 18.43
CA GLU A 5 7.90 4.96 16.99
C GLU A 5 7.04 3.83 16.45
N ILE A 6 5.94 4.15 15.79
CA ILE A 6 5.07 3.16 15.15
C ILE A 6 4.98 3.43 13.64
N THR A 7 4.62 2.42 12.89
CA THR A 7 4.37 2.53 11.45
C THR A 7 3.03 1.91 11.09
N VAL A 8 2.40 2.40 10.05
CA VAL A 8 1.14 1.84 9.51
C VAL A 8 1.28 0.39 9.02
N HIS A 9 2.51 -0.10 8.90
CA HIS A 9 2.83 -1.47 8.50
C HIS A 9 3.38 -2.31 9.67
N GLU A 10 3.22 -1.83 10.90
CA GLU A 10 3.66 -2.60 12.05
C GLU A 10 2.81 -3.85 12.24
N ALA A 11 3.48 -4.95 12.51
CA ALA A 11 2.88 -6.26 12.71
C ALA A 11 3.39 -6.88 14.02
N GLU A 12 2.62 -7.82 14.54
CA GLU A 12 3.12 -8.70 15.60
C GLU A 12 4.30 -9.52 15.09
N ASP A 13 5.33 -9.65 15.92
CA ASP A 13 6.47 -10.52 15.60
C ASP A 13 6.01 -11.98 15.52
N ASP A 14 6.29 -12.64 14.41
CA ASP A 14 6.00 -14.04 14.23
C ASP A 14 7.29 -14.82 13.89
N PRO A 15 7.75 -15.70 14.79
CA PRO A 15 9.00 -16.44 14.57
C PRO A 15 8.96 -17.37 13.36
N ARG A 16 7.78 -17.76 12.88
CA ARG A 16 7.61 -18.57 11.66
C ARG A 16 8.16 -17.85 10.44
N ASN A 17 8.15 -16.49 10.43
CA ASN A 17 8.66 -15.69 9.33
C ASN A 17 10.17 -15.81 9.09
N GLN A 18 10.93 -16.35 10.05
CA GLN A 18 12.36 -16.65 9.86
C GLN A 18 12.59 -17.85 8.92
N HIS A 19 11.60 -18.73 8.78
CA HIS A 19 11.68 -19.98 8.04
C HIS A 19 10.74 -20.07 6.85
N ILE A 20 10.16 -18.94 6.41
CA ILE A 20 9.25 -18.93 5.25
C ILE A 20 9.97 -19.35 3.97
N LEU A 21 9.18 -19.94 3.10
CA LEU A 21 9.54 -20.24 1.74
C LEU A 21 9.07 -19.12 0.80
N ILE A 22 9.92 -18.73 -0.12
CA ILE A 22 9.70 -17.60 -1.05
C ILE A 22 9.68 -18.14 -2.48
N PHE A 23 8.72 -17.69 -3.26
CA PHE A 23 8.69 -17.97 -4.70
C PHE A 23 9.63 -17.02 -5.43
N VAL A 24 10.52 -17.57 -6.25
CA VAL A 24 11.41 -16.80 -7.14
C VAL A 24 11.43 -17.49 -8.50
N ASN A 25 10.86 -16.86 -9.53
CA ASN A 25 10.91 -17.33 -10.93
C ASN A 25 10.54 -18.82 -11.11
N GLY A 26 9.42 -19.25 -10.55
CA GLY A 26 8.94 -20.65 -10.68
C GLY A 26 9.41 -21.61 -9.58
N ASN A 27 10.40 -21.22 -8.77
CA ASN A 27 10.94 -22.05 -7.69
C ASN A 27 10.48 -21.52 -6.32
N ILE A 28 10.17 -22.42 -5.40
CA ILE A 28 9.92 -22.10 -3.99
C ILE A 28 11.15 -22.52 -3.21
N VAL A 29 11.83 -21.51 -2.60
CA VAL A 29 13.11 -21.68 -1.94
C VAL A 29 13.07 -21.12 -0.52
N PRO A 30 13.91 -21.60 0.41
CA PRO A 30 14.05 -21.04 1.75
C PRO A 30 14.46 -19.56 1.70
N ARG A 31 13.98 -18.75 2.66
CA ARG A 31 14.26 -17.31 2.75
C ARG A 31 15.75 -16.93 2.57
N PRO A 32 16.75 -17.63 3.16
CA PRO A 32 18.17 -17.30 2.94
C PRO A 32 18.66 -17.54 1.50
N GLU A 33 17.97 -18.40 0.75
CA GLU A 33 18.32 -18.75 -0.63
C GLU A 33 17.56 -17.90 -1.66
N ALA A 34 16.53 -17.17 -1.24
CA ALA A 34 15.75 -16.28 -2.10
C ALA A 34 16.59 -15.05 -2.49
N LYS A 35 17.28 -15.15 -3.61
CA LYS A 35 18.21 -14.14 -4.13
C LYS A 35 17.85 -13.76 -5.55
N ILE A 36 18.07 -12.50 -5.89
CA ILE A 36 17.96 -11.98 -7.25
C ILE A 36 19.34 -11.50 -7.73
N SER A 37 19.51 -11.42 -9.03
CA SER A 37 20.74 -10.91 -9.63
C SER A 37 20.94 -9.43 -9.31
N VAL A 38 22.19 -9.01 -9.07
CA VAL A 38 22.54 -7.57 -9.00
C VAL A 38 22.33 -6.84 -10.34
N TYR A 39 22.17 -7.57 -11.42
CA TYR A 39 21.81 -7.04 -12.75
C TYR A 39 20.30 -6.99 -12.99
N ASP A 40 19.48 -7.27 -11.98
CA ASP A 40 18.03 -7.12 -12.09
C ASP A 40 17.62 -5.65 -12.23
N SER A 41 16.77 -5.36 -13.21
CA SER A 41 16.31 -4.00 -13.52
C SER A 41 15.55 -3.35 -12.36
N GLY A 42 14.82 -4.14 -11.59
CA GLY A 42 14.12 -3.66 -10.40
C GLY A 42 15.09 -3.24 -9.31
N PHE A 43 16.15 -4.02 -9.07
CA PHE A 43 17.19 -3.67 -8.09
C PHE A 43 17.97 -2.42 -8.51
N MET A 44 18.41 -2.35 -9.77
CA MET A 44 19.23 -1.24 -10.25
C MET A 44 18.47 0.07 -10.47
N LEU A 45 17.22 -0.01 -10.94
CA LEU A 45 16.51 1.14 -11.53
C LEU A 45 15.10 1.34 -10.95
N GLY A 46 14.61 0.44 -10.11
CA GLY A 46 13.22 0.46 -9.68
C GLY A 46 12.22 0.12 -10.80
N ASP A 47 12.68 -0.54 -11.88
CA ASP A 47 11.89 -0.87 -13.07
C ASP A 47 11.08 -2.15 -12.83
N GLY A 48 9.89 -1.96 -12.33
CA GLY A 48 8.96 -3.04 -11.98
C GLY A 48 7.72 -2.53 -11.28
N VAL A 49 6.79 -3.45 -11.08
CA VAL A 49 5.49 -3.22 -10.44
C VAL A 49 5.25 -4.26 -9.35
N TRP A 50 4.36 -3.94 -8.40
CA TRP A 50 4.10 -4.83 -7.30
C TRP A 50 2.70 -4.66 -6.71
N GLU A 51 2.25 -5.67 -5.96
CA GLU A 51 1.04 -5.62 -5.15
C GLU A 51 1.30 -6.11 -3.72
N GLY A 52 0.60 -5.49 -2.78
CA GLY A 52 0.42 -6.02 -1.44
C GLY A 52 -0.95 -6.67 -1.36
N LEU A 53 -1.02 -7.91 -0.86
CA LEU A 53 -2.26 -8.67 -0.73
C LEU A 53 -2.44 -9.12 0.71
N ARG A 54 -3.67 -9.10 1.20
CA ARG A 54 -3.99 -9.60 2.54
C ARG A 54 -4.71 -10.93 2.45
N PHE A 55 -4.20 -11.92 3.18
CA PHE A 55 -4.91 -13.16 3.46
C PHE A 55 -5.55 -13.04 4.83
N TYR A 56 -6.88 -13.19 4.89
CA TYR A 56 -7.67 -12.99 6.10
C TYR A 56 -8.77 -14.04 6.18
N ASN A 57 -8.92 -14.69 7.32
CA ASN A 57 -9.95 -15.72 7.56
C ASN A 57 -10.04 -16.78 6.47
N GLY A 58 -8.89 -17.24 5.94
CA GLY A 58 -8.84 -18.33 4.96
C GLY A 58 -9.01 -17.93 3.51
N LYS A 59 -9.13 -16.63 3.18
CA LYS A 59 -9.29 -16.12 1.81
C LYS A 59 -8.45 -14.86 1.55
N TRP A 60 -8.13 -14.62 0.27
CA TRP A 60 -7.50 -13.39 -0.17
C TRP A 60 -8.53 -12.27 -0.27
N ALA A 61 -8.28 -11.15 0.39
CA ALA A 61 -9.13 -9.97 0.26
C ALA A 61 -8.94 -9.33 -1.12
N PHE A 62 -10.01 -9.26 -1.90
CA PHE A 62 -10.07 -8.55 -3.20
C PHE A 62 -8.98 -8.97 -4.20
N LEU A 63 -8.66 -10.27 -4.27
CA LEU A 63 -7.57 -10.82 -5.10
C LEU A 63 -7.67 -10.39 -6.56
N ASP A 64 -8.86 -10.49 -7.15
CA ASP A 64 -9.06 -10.21 -8.58
C ASP A 64 -8.74 -8.77 -8.94
N GLU A 65 -9.12 -7.82 -8.07
CA GLU A 65 -8.81 -6.39 -8.26
C GLU A 65 -7.31 -6.12 -8.17
N HIS A 66 -6.61 -6.76 -7.21
CA HIS A 66 -5.16 -6.64 -7.08
C HIS A 66 -4.42 -7.21 -8.30
N ILE A 67 -4.79 -8.41 -8.74
CA ILE A 67 -4.18 -9.04 -9.93
C ILE A 67 -4.47 -8.22 -11.19
N ARG A 68 -5.70 -7.72 -11.35
CA ARG A 68 -6.04 -6.84 -12.47
C ARG A 68 -5.17 -5.60 -12.48
N ARG A 69 -5.03 -4.90 -11.33
CA ARG A 69 -4.21 -3.68 -11.21
C ARG A 69 -2.73 -3.95 -11.48
N LEU A 70 -2.19 -5.09 -11.04
CA LEU A 70 -0.81 -5.49 -11.34
C LEU A 70 -0.58 -5.60 -12.85
N PHE A 71 -1.50 -6.26 -13.58
CA PHE A 71 -1.39 -6.40 -15.03
C PHE A 71 -1.58 -5.08 -15.77
N GLU A 72 -2.47 -4.21 -15.29
CA GLU A 72 -2.64 -2.85 -15.82
C GLU A 72 -1.35 -2.03 -15.62
N ALA A 73 -0.74 -2.11 -14.44
CA ALA A 73 0.52 -1.44 -14.13
C ALA A 73 1.69 -1.98 -14.96
N ALA A 74 1.78 -3.29 -15.15
CA ALA A 74 2.80 -3.91 -16.00
C ALA A 74 2.64 -3.45 -17.46
N LYS A 75 1.41 -3.43 -17.97
CA LYS A 75 1.10 -2.92 -19.31
C LYS A 75 1.47 -1.44 -19.48
N ALA A 76 1.25 -0.62 -18.45
CA ALA A 76 1.57 0.82 -18.50
C ALA A 76 3.08 1.09 -18.66
N ILE A 77 3.95 0.18 -18.20
CA ILE A 77 5.41 0.28 -18.37
C ILE A 77 5.94 -0.66 -19.45
N ASP A 78 5.07 -1.21 -20.30
CA ASP A 78 5.43 -2.16 -21.37
C ASP A 78 6.27 -3.34 -20.84
N LEU A 79 5.79 -3.96 -19.75
CA LEU A 79 6.39 -5.12 -19.10
C LEU A 79 5.49 -6.34 -19.30
N ASP A 80 5.98 -7.32 -20.05
CA ASP A 80 5.35 -8.64 -20.15
C ASP A 80 5.68 -9.47 -18.90
N ILE A 81 4.65 -9.89 -18.17
CA ILE A 81 4.81 -10.75 -16.98
C ILE A 81 5.18 -12.18 -17.36
N ASN A 82 5.00 -12.58 -18.62
CA ASN A 82 5.20 -13.95 -19.11
C ASN A 82 4.41 -15.02 -18.34
N MET A 83 3.32 -14.62 -17.70
CA MET A 83 2.38 -15.50 -17.03
C MET A 83 0.96 -14.96 -17.22
N GLU A 84 0.01 -15.85 -17.40
CA GLU A 84 -1.41 -15.50 -17.33
C GLU A 84 -1.83 -15.22 -15.87
N LYS A 85 -2.91 -14.45 -15.70
CA LYS A 85 -3.44 -14.12 -14.36
C LYS A 85 -3.65 -15.37 -13.50
N ALA A 86 -4.24 -16.42 -14.08
CA ALA A 86 -4.50 -17.68 -13.39
C ALA A 86 -3.21 -18.37 -12.91
N GLN A 87 -2.16 -18.35 -13.72
CA GLN A 87 -0.85 -18.93 -13.36
C GLN A 87 -0.19 -18.16 -12.20
N LEU A 88 -0.34 -16.83 -12.19
CA LEU A 88 0.20 -16.00 -11.11
C LEU A 88 -0.56 -16.23 -9.78
N VAL A 89 -1.89 -16.38 -9.85
CA VAL A 89 -2.72 -16.75 -8.70
C VAL A 89 -2.35 -18.17 -8.21
N GLU A 90 -2.11 -19.10 -9.10
CA GLU A 90 -1.65 -20.44 -8.73
C GLU A 90 -0.28 -20.39 -8.03
N ALA A 91 0.66 -19.58 -8.51
CA ALA A 91 1.96 -19.38 -7.87
C ALA A 91 1.83 -18.78 -6.47
N LEU A 92 0.92 -17.80 -6.28
CA LEU A 92 0.58 -17.22 -4.99
C LEU A 92 0.05 -18.29 -4.03
N GLU A 93 -0.92 -19.10 -4.48
CA GLU A 93 -1.50 -20.19 -3.67
C GLU A 93 -0.48 -21.29 -3.34
N LYS A 94 0.34 -21.71 -4.28
CA LYS A 94 1.43 -22.65 -4.03
C LYS A 94 2.38 -22.15 -2.95
N THR A 95 2.74 -20.87 -3.01
CA THR A 95 3.61 -20.24 -2.01
C THR A 95 2.96 -20.20 -0.63
N ARG A 96 1.67 -19.86 -0.56
CA ARG A 96 0.89 -19.87 0.68
C ARG A 96 0.84 -21.25 1.32
N LEU A 97 0.49 -22.25 0.52
CA LEU A 97 0.39 -23.66 0.97
C LEU A 97 1.74 -24.21 1.44
N ALA A 98 2.83 -23.89 0.73
CA ALA A 98 4.18 -24.30 1.11
C ALA A 98 4.57 -23.75 2.50
N ASN A 99 4.08 -22.55 2.84
CA ASN A 99 4.27 -21.93 4.16
C ASN A 99 3.20 -22.34 5.19
N ARG A 100 2.27 -23.23 4.85
CA ARG A 100 1.18 -23.69 5.73
C ARG A 100 0.34 -22.54 6.31
N ILE A 101 0.22 -21.44 5.57
CA ILE A 101 -0.56 -20.26 5.98
C ILE A 101 -2.05 -20.57 5.79
N THR A 102 -2.80 -20.52 6.89
CA THR A 102 -4.25 -20.80 6.90
C THR A 102 -5.10 -19.58 7.27
N LYS A 103 -4.48 -18.53 7.85
CA LYS A 103 -5.13 -17.27 8.21
C LYS A 103 -4.08 -16.16 8.34
N ASP A 104 -4.50 -14.95 8.44
CA ASP A 104 -3.73 -13.72 8.75
C ASP A 104 -2.30 -13.70 8.19
N ALA A 105 -2.21 -13.26 6.95
CA ALA A 105 -0.93 -13.08 6.29
C ALA A 105 -0.95 -11.87 5.36
N HIS A 106 0.23 -11.38 5.04
CA HIS A 106 0.44 -10.36 4.02
C HIS A 106 1.38 -10.90 2.94
N ALA A 107 0.98 -10.77 1.69
CA ALA A 107 1.82 -11.12 0.56
C ALA A 107 2.35 -9.87 -0.13
N ARG A 108 3.62 -9.94 -0.51
CA ARG A 108 4.28 -9.01 -1.43
C ARG A 108 4.54 -9.73 -2.74
N LEU A 109 3.81 -9.39 -3.78
CA LEU A 109 3.96 -9.89 -5.13
C LEU A 109 4.68 -8.84 -5.97
N MET A 110 5.86 -9.16 -6.48
CA MET A 110 6.75 -8.25 -7.20
C MET A 110 7.08 -8.79 -8.58
N VAL A 111 7.05 -7.91 -9.57
CA VAL A 111 7.44 -8.22 -10.95
C VAL A 111 8.38 -7.12 -11.45
N THR A 112 9.60 -7.49 -11.81
CA THR A 112 10.56 -6.57 -12.44
C THR A 112 10.77 -6.94 -13.90
N ARG A 113 11.38 -6.03 -14.69
CA ARG A 113 11.75 -6.33 -16.08
C ARG A 113 12.86 -7.39 -16.20
N GLY A 114 13.41 -7.85 -15.07
CA GLY A 114 14.41 -8.91 -15.01
C GLY A 114 15.83 -8.49 -15.30
N ILE A 115 16.65 -9.47 -15.64
CA ILE A 115 18.10 -9.34 -15.73
C ILE A 115 18.51 -8.63 -17.02
N LYS A 116 19.39 -7.64 -16.89
CA LYS A 116 19.98 -6.87 -17.98
C LYS A 116 21.37 -7.39 -18.35
N ALA A 117 21.69 -7.34 -19.66
CA ALA A 117 23.03 -7.64 -20.16
C ALA A 117 24.08 -6.59 -19.75
N ARG A 118 23.65 -5.35 -19.48
CA ARG A 118 24.49 -4.22 -19.09
C ARG A 118 23.70 -3.29 -18.14
N PRO A 119 24.35 -2.57 -17.21
CA PRO A 119 23.71 -1.77 -16.18
C PRO A 119 23.20 -0.40 -16.70
N PHE A 120 22.50 -0.37 -17.83
CA PHE A 120 21.93 0.84 -18.42
C PHE A 120 20.41 0.79 -18.50
N GLN A 121 19.78 1.95 -18.69
CA GLN A 121 18.32 2.14 -18.60
C GLN A 121 17.54 1.47 -19.72
N HIS A 122 18.11 1.34 -20.94
CA HIS A 122 17.34 0.94 -22.11
C HIS A 122 16.63 -0.43 -21.92
N PRO A 123 15.31 -0.52 -22.14
CA PRO A 123 14.55 -1.76 -21.89
C PRO A 123 15.03 -2.96 -22.70
N SER A 124 15.49 -2.75 -23.95
CA SER A 124 16.00 -3.82 -24.82
C SER A 124 17.24 -4.54 -24.28
N LEU A 125 17.87 -4.02 -23.23
CA LEU A 125 18.98 -4.69 -22.56
C LEU A 125 18.53 -5.80 -21.60
N SER A 126 17.23 -5.96 -21.34
CA SER A 126 16.70 -7.08 -20.56
C SER A 126 16.71 -8.34 -21.41
N ILE A 127 17.34 -9.42 -20.90
CA ILE A 127 17.72 -10.60 -21.71
C ILE A 127 17.06 -11.91 -21.28
N LEU A 128 16.48 -11.98 -20.07
CA LEU A 128 15.96 -13.24 -19.50
C LEU A 128 14.48 -13.21 -19.14
N GLY A 129 13.74 -12.19 -19.57
CA GLY A 129 12.35 -11.99 -19.17
C GLY A 129 12.19 -11.48 -17.72
N PRO A 130 10.96 -11.39 -17.20
CA PRO A 130 10.67 -10.78 -15.91
C PRO A 130 11.24 -11.61 -14.75
N THR A 131 11.56 -10.93 -13.66
CA THR A 131 11.78 -11.58 -12.36
C THR A 131 10.51 -11.45 -11.54
N ILE A 132 9.97 -12.58 -11.08
CA ILE A 132 8.75 -12.64 -10.26
C ILE A 132 9.13 -13.17 -8.88
N VAL A 133 8.78 -12.41 -7.84
CA VAL A 133 9.03 -12.79 -6.44
C VAL A 133 7.72 -12.68 -5.66
N ILE A 134 7.40 -13.73 -4.88
CA ILE A 134 6.26 -13.73 -3.97
C ILE A 134 6.76 -14.06 -2.56
N ILE A 135 6.61 -13.09 -1.66
CA ILE A 135 6.88 -13.23 -0.23
C ILE A 135 5.54 -13.26 0.47
N ILE A 136 5.30 -14.26 1.32
CA ILE A 136 4.09 -14.31 2.14
C ILE A 136 4.54 -14.51 3.60
N GLU A 137 4.19 -13.55 4.45
CA GLU A 137 4.52 -13.57 5.87
C GLU A 137 3.26 -13.73 6.70
N HIS A 138 3.35 -14.50 7.80
CA HIS A 138 2.35 -14.44 8.87
C HIS A 138 2.36 -13.03 9.43
N SER A 139 1.23 -12.34 9.37
CA SER A 139 1.24 -10.93 9.69
C SER A 139 -0.12 -10.46 10.19
N ILE A 140 -0.16 -10.05 11.46
CA ILE A 140 -1.31 -9.44 12.11
C ILE A 140 -0.96 -7.96 12.34
N PRO A 141 -1.76 -7.01 11.79
CA PRO A 141 -1.52 -5.60 12.03
C PRO A 141 -1.58 -5.27 13.52
N LYS A 142 -0.57 -4.56 14.03
CA LYS A 142 -0.50 -4.07 15.39
C LYS A 142 -0.61 -2.54 15.36
N LEU A 143 -1.64 -2.01 15.99
CA LEU A 143 -1.83 -0.57 16.14
C LEU A 143 -2.10 -0.25 17.60
N SER A 144 -1.16 0.38 18.27
CA SER A 144 -1.23 0.67 19.72
C SER A 144 -1.96 1.98 20.03
N ARG A 145 -2.02 2.92 19.08
CA ARG A 145 -2.65 4.24 19.20
C ARG A 145 -3.05 4.77 17.83
N PRO A 146 -3.90 5.82 17.73
CA PRO A 146 -4.01 6.62 16.51
C PRO A 146 -2.65 7.18 16.10
N ILE A 147 -2.37 7.24 14.79
CA ILE A 147 -1.07 7.68 14.26
C ILE A 147 -0.99 9.20 14.19
N LYS A 148 0.25 9.71 14.11
CA LYS A 148 0.58 11.12 13.88
C LYS A 148 1.06 11.32 12.45
N LEU A 149 0.56 12.34 11.78
CA LEU A 149 1.01 12.74 10.45
C LEU A 149 1.76 14.08 10.49
N ALA A 150 2.74 14.20 9.59
CA ALA A 150 3.34 15.49 9.28
C ALA A 150 3.19 15.81 7.79
N THR A 151 2.74 17.00 7.48
CA THR A 151 2.78 17.54 6.12
C THR A 151 4.24 17.78 5.72
N VAL A 152 4.64 17.23 4.57
CA VAL A 152 6.04 17.26 4.14
C VAL A 152 6.20 18.02 2.82
N PRO A 153 7.42 18.54 2.53
CA PRO A 153 7.69 19.25 1.28
C PRO A 153 7.67 18.35 0.03
N ASN A 154 7.74 17.05 0.21
CA ASN A 154 7.65 16.09 -0.90
C ASN A 154 6.20 16.01 -1.38
N ILE A 155 5.94 16.42 -2.60
CA ILE A 155 4.61 16.39 -3.21
C ILE A 155 4.40 15.14 -4.08
N ARG A 156 3.13 14.82 -4.35
CA ARG A 156 2.78 13.84 -5.38
C ARG A 156 2.89 14.49 -6.75
N GLY A 157 3.66 13.85 -7.63
CA GLY A 157 3.98 14.40 -8.94
C GLY A 157 2.85 14.31 -9.96
N LEU A 158 3.08 14.96 -11.11
CA LEU A 158 2.21 14.88 -12.27
C LEU A 158 2.33 13.49 -12.94
N PRO A 159 1.27 13.00 -13.61
CA PRO A 159 1.32 11.75 -14.39
C PRO A 159 2.42 11.73 -15.46
N MET A 160 2.83 12.89 -15.96
CA MET A 160 3.90 13.04 -16.96
C MET A 160 5.31 12.74 -16.42
N THR A 161 5.52 12.75 -15.11
CA THR A 161 6.82 12.42 -14.50
C THR A 161 6.88 10.92 -14.20
N GLN A 162 6.26 10.50 -13.14
CA GLN A 162 5.97 9.12 -12.82
C GLN A 162 4.52 9.08 -12.35
N ASP A 163 3.64 8.45 -13.11
CA ASP A 163 2.21 8.45 -12.80
C ASP A 163 2.00 7.91 -11.37
N PRO A 164 1.46 8.72 -10.43
CA PRO A 164 1.24 8.29 -9.05
C PRO A 164 0.20 7.17 -8.92
N LYS A 165 -0.58 6.88 -9.97
CA LYS A 165 -1.49 5.73 -10.05
C LYS A 165 -0.74 4.40 -10.26
N LEU A 166 0.53 4.47 -10.65
CA LEU A 166 1.36 3.29 -10.87
C LEU A 166 1.95 2.76 -9.55
N ASN A 167 1.63 1.52 -9.21
CA ASN A 167 2.27 0.86 -8.07
C ASN A 167 3.62 0.25 -8.45
N SER A 168 4.60 1.13 -8.69
CA SER A 168 5.93 0.77 -9.16
C SER A 168 6.92 0.54 -8.02
N HIS A 169 8.04 -0.12 -8.32
CA HIS A 169 9.18 -0.27 -7.41
C HIS A 169 9.90 1.07 -7.13
N SER A 170 9.78 2.07 -8.00
CA SER A 170 10.38 3.40 -7.84
C SER A 170 9.65 4.19 -6.74
N LYS A 171 10.04 3.97 -5.49
CA LYS A 171 9.40 4.56 -4.29
C LYS A 171 10.22 5.64 -3.62
N LEU A 172 11.29 6.14 -4.24
CA LEU A 172 12.21 7.08 -3.59
C LEU A 172 11.48 8.34 -3.08
N ASN A 173 10.53 8.91 -3.85
CA ASN A 173 9.75 10.06 -3.39
C ASN A 173 8.95 9.76 -2.10
N CYS A 174 8.34 8.58 -2.02
CA CYS A 174 7.61 8.14 -0.82
C CYS A 174 8.55 7.90 0.37
N ILE A 175 9.74 7.34 0.11
CA ILE A 175 10.76 7.11 1.15
C ILE A 175 11.28 8.45 1.70
N LEU A 176 11.56 9.43 0.84
CA LEU A 176 11.98 10.77 1.26
C LEU A 176 10.89 11.48 2.07
N ALA A 177 9.63 11.31 1.69
CA ALA A 177 8.49 11.81 2.46
C ALA A 177 8.44 11.16 3.87
N CYS A 178 8.59 9.83 3.95
CA CYS A 178 8.64 9.10 5.22
C CYS A 178 9.79 9.59 6.12
N ILE A 179 10.99 9.77 5.57
CA ILE A 179 12.15 10.33 6.30
C ILE A 179 11.85 11.74 6.83
N ALA A 180 11.18 12.58 6.03
CA ALA A 180 10.81 13.93 6.47
C ALA A 180 9.80 13.89 7.63
N ALA A 181 8.81 13.00 7.57
CA ALA A 181 7.84 12.81 8.64
C ALA A 181 8.50 12.32 9.94
N GLN A 182 9.37 11.31 9.87
CA GLN A 182 10.14 10.83 11.01
C GLN A 182 10.96 11.94 11.68
N LYS A 183 11.64 12.77 10.86
CA LYS A 183 12.41 13.93 11.40
C LYS A 183 11.52 14.98 12.05
N ALA A 184 10.25 15.05 11.67
CA ALA A 184 9.24 15.90 12.30
C ALA A 184 8.57 15.25 13.52
N GLY A 185 8.94 14.03 13.90
CA GLY A 185 8.36 13.27 15.02
C GLY A 185 6.98 12.66 14.72
N ALA A 186 6.68 12.44 13.44
CA ALA A 186 5.43 11.82 12.99
C ALA A 186 5.65 10.40 12.45
N ASP A 187 4.59 9.59 12.49
CA ASP A 187 4.60 8.18 12.06
C ASP A 187 4.53 8.04 10.53
N GLU A 188 3.81 8.95 9.84
CA GLU A 188 3.61 8.95 8.39
C GLU A 188 3.59 10.37 7.81
N ALA A 189 3.92 10.49 6.54
CA ALA A 189 3.90 11.76 5.83
C ALA A 189 2.53 12.03 5.19
N LEU A 190 1.95 13.20 5.40
CA LEU A 190 0.86 13.72 4.58
C LEU A 190 1.45 14.48 3.39
N MET A 191 1.13 14.04 2.19
CA MET A 191 1.65 14.58 0.93
C MET A 191 0.58 15.37 0.19
N LEU A 192 0.92 16.56 -0.25
CA LEU A 192 0.07 17.38 -1.10
C LEU A 192 0.30 17.04 -2.58
N ASP A 193 -0.62 17.46 -3.43
CA ASP A 193 -0.44 17.45 -4.88
C ASP A 193 0.29 18.72 -5.36
N VAL A 194 0.47 18.85 -6.67
CA VAL A 194 1.14 19.98 -7.32
C VAL A 194 0.37 21.32 -7.20
N HIS A 195 -0.89 21.27 -6.80
CA HIS A 195 -1.76 22.44 -6.60
C HIS A 195 -1.88 22.83 -5.11
N GLY A 196 -1.26 22.07 -4.20
CA GLY A 196 -1.33 22.30 -2.75
C GLY A 196 -2.54 21.68 -2.07
N PHE A 197 -3.32 20.86 -2.76
CA PHE A 197 -4.41 20.09 -2.14
C PHE A 197 -3.88 18.77 -1.55
N VAL A 198 -4.58 18.27 -0.55
CA VAL A 198 -4.25 17.00 0.09
C VAL A 198 -4.45 15.86 -0.89
N SER A 199 -3.43 15.04 -1.06
CA SER A 199 -3.45 13.91 -1.98
C SER A 199 -3.53 12.57 -1.26
N THR A 200 -2.50 12.22 -0.50
CA THR A 200 -2.35 10.89 0.09
C THR A 200 -1.26 10.90 1.16
N THR A 201 -0.94 9.75 1.77
CA THR A 201 0.31 9.62 2.53
C THR A 201 1.42 8.99 1.67
N ASN A 202 2.60 8.78 2.27
CA ASN A 202 3.70 8.08 1.59
C ASN A 202 3.36 6.61 1.25
N SER A 203 2.37 6.00 1.93
CA SER A 203 2.06 4.57 1.77
C SER A 203 0.57 4.23 1.69
N CYS A 204 -0.33 5.10 2.17
CA CYS A 204 -1.77 4.85 2.31
C CYS A 204 -2.60 6.00 1.72
N ASN A 205 -3.85 5.75 1.34
CA ASN A 205 -4.78 6.83 0.99
C ASN A 205 -5.32 7.51 2.26
N PHE A 206 -5.67 8.77 2.14
CA PHE A 206 -6.08 9.62 3.25
C PHE A 206 -7.56 10.01 3.14
N PHE A 207 -8.24 9.99 4.27
CA PHE A 207 -9.64 10.38 4.44
C PHE A 207 -9.81 11.28 5.64
N ILE A 208 -10.78 12.19 5.56
CA ILE A 208 -11.30 12.95 6.70
C ILE A 208 -12.80 12.75 6.83
N VAL A 209 -13.30 12.97 8.05
CA VAL A 209 -14.74 13.08 8.33
C VAL A 209 -15.02 14.51 8.79
N ARG A 210 -16.01 15.14 8.18
CA ARG A 210 -16.50 16.48 8.56
C ARG A 210 -18.00 16.52 8.50
N GLU A 211 -18.63 16.96 9.58
CA GLU A 211 -20.09 17.16 9.64
C GLU A 211 -20.89 15.95 9.16
N GLY A 212 -20.38 14.74 9.45
CA GLY A 212 -20.97 13.47 9.03
C GLY A 212 -20.68 13.05 7.59
N GLU A 213 -19.90 13.82 6.83
CA GLU A 213 -19.45 13.50 5.48
C GLU A 213 -18.04 12.90 5.49
N VAL A 214 -17.78 11.93 4.61
CA VAL A 214 -16.46 11.31 4.40
C VAL A 214 -15.83 11.90 3.14
N TRP A 215 -14.63 12.48 3.25
CA TRP A 215 -13.92 13.06 2.12
C TRP A 215 -12.59 12.38 1.87
N THR A 216 -12.26 12.22 0.60
CA THR A 216 -10.92 11.80 0.15
C THR A 216 -10.54 12.57 -1.11
N SER A 217 -9.24 12.59 -1.46
CA SER A 217 -8.77 13.24 -2.69
C SER A 217 -9.44 12.66 -3.94
N ASN A 218 -9.50 13.45 -5.02
CA ASN A 218 -10.10 13.03 -6.29
C ASN A 218 -9.38 11.86 -6.98
N GLY A 219 -8.21 11.45 -6.49
CA GLY A 219 -7.47 10.31 -7.02
C GLY A 219 -6.56 10.62 -8.20
N ASP A 220 -6.42 11.87 -8.63
CA ASP A 220 -5.59 12.22 -9.79
C ASP A 220 -4.10 12.10 -9.50
N TYR A 221 -3.68 12.39 -8.26
CA TYR A 221 -2.28 12.42 -7.84
C TYR A 221 -1.91 11.36 -6.81
N CYS A 222 -2.68 10.27 -6.70
CA CYS A 222 -2.39 9.17 -5.80
C CYS A 222 -2.68 7.82 -6.44
N LEU A 223 -2.21 6.75 -5.81
CA LEU A 223 -2.65 5.41 -6.16
C LEU A 223 -4.14 5.26 -5.84
N ASN A 224 -4.95 4.85 -6.81
CA ASN A 224 -6.33 4.48 -6.58
C ASN A 224 -6.36 3.15 -5.82
N GLY A 225 -6.29 3.25 -4.48
CA GLY A 225 -6.21 2.11 -3.58
C GLY A 225 -7.48 1.26 -3.63
N ILE A 226 -7.31 -0.06 -3.62
CA ILE A 226 -8.46 -0.98 -3.58
C ILE A 226 -9.21 -0.80 -2.26
N THR A 227 -8.50 -0.72 -1.13
CA THR A 227 -9.14 -0.40 0.17
C THR A 227 -9.84 0.96 0.14
N ARG A 228 -9.24 1.99 -0.50
CA ARG A 228 -9.90 3.29 -0.71
C ARG A 228 -11.22 3.13 -1.45
N GLN A 229 -11.23 2.39 -2.57
CA GLN A 229 -12.44 2.17 -3.35
C GLN A 229 -13.51 1.42 -2.54
N LYS A 230 -13.11 0.37 -1.80
CA LYS A 230 -14.05 -0.36 -0.95
C LYS A 230 -14.68 0.51 0.15
N VAL A 231 -13.91 1.43 0.75
CA VAL A 231 -14.46 2.41 1.70
C VAL A 231 -15.49 3.33 1.04
N ILE A 232 -15.21 3.82 -0.16
CA ILE A 232 -16.16 4.66 -0.93
C ILE A 232 -17.44 3.87 -1.24
N ASP A 233 -17.30 2.62 -1.68
CA ASP A 233 -18.43 1.76 -2.03
C ASP A 233 -19.28 1.42 -0.79
N ILE A 234 -18.64 1.13 0.35
CA ILE A 234 -19.30 0.90 1.65
C ILE A 234 -20.07 2.14 2.09
N CYS A 235 -19.45 3.32 2.05
CA CYS A 235 -20.13 4.56 2.41
C CYS A 235 -21.38 4.78 1.55
N ARG A 236 -21.28 4.59 0.24
CA ARG A 236 -22.42 4.71 -0.69
C ARG A 236 -23.52 3.70 -0.37
N ALA A 237 -23.15 2.45 -0.11
CA ALA A 237 -24.12 1.39 0.19
C ALA A 237 -24.85 1.60 1.52
N ASP A 238 -24.18 2.16 2.52
CA ASP A 238 -24.72 2.43 3.86
C ASP A 238 -25.34 3.84 3.99
N GLY A 239 -25.46 4.60 2.90
CA GLY A 239 -26.04 5.94 2.89
C GLY A 239 -25.19 7.00 3.60
N ILE A 240 -23.88 6.76 3.78
CA ILE A 240 -22.92 7.73 4.31
C ILE A 240 -22.51 8.67 3.17
N PRO A 241 -22.71 10.00 3.28
CA PRO A 241 -22.23 10.92 2.26
C PRO A 241 -20.71 10.81 2.08
N VAL A 242 -20.26 10.50 0.86
CA VAL A 242 -18.83 10.36 0.55
C VAL A 242 -18.47 11.15 -0.70
N PHE A 243 -17.36 11.91 -0.63
CA PHE A 243 -16.94 12.81 -1.70
C PHE A 243 -15.47 12.59 -2.06
N GLU A 244 -15.24 12.40 -3.35
CA GLU A 244 -13.93 12.44 -3.98
C GLU A 244 -13.71 13.86 -4.49
N LYS A 245 -12.94 14.68 -3.77
CA LYS A 245 -12.78 16.11 -4.08
C LYS A 245 -11.45 16.66 -3.61
N ASN A 246 -11.08 17.82 -4.12
CA ASN A 246 -9.96 18.59 -3.59
C ASN A 246 -10.34 19.27 -2.28
N PHE A 247 -9.44 19.21 -1.31
CA PHE A 247 -9.52 19.94 -0.04
C PHE A 247 -8.11 20.29 0.45
N SER A 248 -8.02 21.31 1.26
CA SER A 248 -6.78 21.87 1.75
C SER A 248 -6.51 21.48 3.20
N LEU A 249 -5.35 21.87 3.73
CA LEU A 249 -5.01 21.63 5.13
C LEU A 249 -5.97 22.35 6.10
N VAL A 250 -6.64 23.43 5.67
CA VAL A 250 -7.65 24.11 6.51
C VAL A 250 -8.79 23.18 6.84
N GLU A 251 -9.31 22.46 5.85
CA GLU A 251 -10.38 21.49 6.07
C GLU A 251 -9.90 20.27 6.87
N VAL A 252 -8.65 19.86 6.67
CA VAL A 252 -8.03 18.75 7.41
C VAL A 252 -7.93 19.08 8.90
N TYR A 253 -7.42 20.28 9.26
CA TYR A 253 -7.27 20.66 10.67
C TYR A 253 -8.62 20.86 11.38
N GLY A 254 -9.67 21.18 10.62
CA GLY A 254 -11.03 21.30 11.14
C GLY A 254 -11.87 20.02 11.03
N ALA A 255 -11.26 18.88 10.73
CA ALA A 255 -11.99 17.63 10.60
C ALA A 255 -12.38 17.05 11.96
N ASP A 256 -13.51 16.36 12.01
CA ASP A 256 -13.99 15.63 13.18
C ASP A 256 -13.21 14.34 13.42
N GLU A 257 -12.83 13.66 12.32
CA GLU A 257 -12.00 12.45 12.31
C GLU A 257 -11.08 12.45 11.09
N ALA A 258 -9.96 11.70 11.18
CA ALA A 258 -9.14 11.36 10.02
C ALA A 258 -8.69 9.91 10.11
N PHE A 259 -8.55 9.27 8.95
CA PHE A 259 -8.04 7.91 8.87
C PHE A 259 -7.33 7.64 7.54
N LEU A 260 -6.46 6.64 7.55
CA LEU A 260 -5.79 6.13 6.35
C LEU A 260 -6.43 4.83 5.90
N THR A 261 -6.24 4.49 4.63
CA THR A 261 -6.65 3.19 4.09
C THR A 261 -5.51 2.50 3.36
N GLY A 262 -5.31 1.23 3.69
CA GLY A 262 -4.30 0.37 3.06
C GLY A 262 -4.64 -1.10 3.18
N THR A 263 -4.11 -1.91 2.30
CA THR A 263 -4.39 -3.35 2.25
C THR A 263 -4.01 -4.06 3.55
N PHE A 264 -2.93 -3.65 4.21
CA PHE A 264 -2.45 -4.28 5.43
C PHE A 264 -3.28 -3.87 6.66
N GLY A 265 -3.36 -2.57 6.95
CA GLY A 265 -3.98 -2.03 8.17
C GLY A 265 -5.50 -1.79 8.07
N ALA A 266 -6.10 -1.98 6.90
CA ALA A 266 -7.47 -1.59 6.59
C ALA A 266 -7.69 -0.09 6.81
N GLN A 267 -8.47 0.32 7.81
CA GLN A 267 -8.67 1.72 8.23
C GLN A 267 -7.79 2.00 9.46
N ILE A 268 -6.85 2.94 9.34
CA ILE A 268 -5.89 3.31 10.38
C ILE A 268 -6.25 4.70 10.87
N PRO A 269 -6.67 4.88 12.14
CA PRO A 269 -7.07 6.18 12.66
C PRO A 269 -5.88 7.14 12.79
N VAL A 270 -6.12 8.42 12.53
CA VAL A 270 -5.16 9.52 12.68
C VAL A 270 -5.62 10.42 13.82
N GLY A 271 -4.77 10.61 14.83
CA GLY A 271 -5.08 11.42 16.01
C GLY A 271 -4.48 12.82 15.99
N GLU A 272 -3.39 13.00 15.23
CA GLU A 272 -2.66 14.27 15.18
C GLU A 272 -2.12 14.54 13.77
N ILE A 273 -2.17 15.81 13.33
CA ILE A 273 -1.58 16.25 12.06
C ILE A 273 -0.87 17.59 12.29
N ASP A 274 0.43 17.64 12.01
CA ASP A 274 1.28 18.85 12.17
C ASP A 274 1.16 19.46 13.59
N GLY A 275 1.17 18.61 14.62
CA GLY A 275 1.04 19.01 16.03
C GLY A 275 -0.37 19.44 16.44
N ARG A 276 -1.38 19.25 15.58
CA ARG A 276 -2.79 19.58 15.87
C ARG A 276 -3.58 18.31 16.09
N THR A 277 -4.27 18.22 17.21
CA THR A 277 -5.20 17.13 17.50
C THR A 277 -6.37 17.18 16.50
N ILE A 278 -6.69 16.07 15.87
CA ILE A 278 -7.85 15.91 15.00
C ILE A 278 -9.00 15.31 15.81
N GLY A 279 -10.14 15.99 15.81
CA GLY A 279 -11.28 15.63 16.66
C GLY A 279 -10.89 15.61 18.14
N GLN A 280 -10.97 14.42 18.75
CA GLN A 280 -10.55 14.19 20.14
C GLN A 280 -9.18 13.48 20.25
N GLY A 281 -8.48 13.27 19.14
CA GLY A 281 -7.22 12.53 19.12
C GLY A 281 -7.38 11.01 19.20
N GLU A 282 -8.61 10.53 19.24
CA GLU A 282 -8.98 9.12 19.39
C GLU A 282 -9.64 8.56 18.11
N VAL A 283 -9.91 7.26 18.11
CA VAL A 283 -10.66 6.63 17.01
C VAL A 283 -12.10 7.10 17.02
N GLY A 284 -12.52 7.84 16.00
CA GLY A 284 -13.87 8.34 15.88
C GLY A 284 -14.92 7.26 15.53
N ASP A 285 -16.17 7.58 15.72
CA ASP A 285 -17.26 6.60 15.55
C ASP A 285 -17.55 6.30 14.07
N MET A 286 -17.34 7.26 13.17
CA MET A 286 -17.46 7.02 11.74
C MET A 286 -16.35 6.07 11.26
N THR A 287 -15.12 6.26 11.71
CA THR A 287 -14.00 5.37 11.40
C THR A 287 -14.25 3.95 11.91
N LYS A 288 -14.78 3.79 13.14
CA LYS A 288 -15.17 2.48 13.70
C LYS A 288 -16.26 1.81 12.86
N LYS A 289 -17.28 2.56 12.48
CA LYS A 289 -18.39 2.08 11.65
C LYS A 289 -17.90 1.58 10.29
N ILE A 290 -17.13 2.41 9.57
CA ILE A 290 -16.55 2.04 8.26
C ILE A 290 -15.67 0.80 8.39
N ARG A 291 -14.88 0.70 9.45
CA ARG A 291 -14.03 -0.46 9.72
C ARG A 291 -14.84 -1.73 9.95
N SER A 292 -15.92 -1.68 10.69
CA SER A 292 -16.83 -2.82 10.89
C SER A 292 -17.39 -3.31 9.56
N LEU A 293 -17.99 -2.41 8.79
CA LEU A 293 -18.57 -2.71 7.48
C LEU A 293 -17.52 -3.26 6.48
N TYR A 294 -16.27 -2.78 6.56
CA TYR A 294 -15.19 -3.28 5.72
C TYR A 294 -14.82 -4.73 6.05
N PHE A 295 -14.76 -5.10 7.33
CA PHE A 295 -14.49 -6.48 7.73
C PHE A 295 -15.66 -7.40 7.42
N GLU A 296 -16.90 -6.94 7.59
CA GLU A 296 -18.10 -7.67 7.15
C GLU A 296 -18.04 -7.96 5.64
N LEU A 297 -17.59 -6.99 4.82
CA LEU A 297 -17.41 -7.18 3.37
C LEU A 297 -16.31 -8.21 3.03
N ILE A 298 -15.24 -8.29 3.83
CA ILE A 298 -14.18 -9.29 3.62
C ILE A 298 -14.68 -10.68 4.05
N ASP A 299 -15.46 -10.77 5.11
CA ASP A 299 -15.94 -12.05 5.66
C ASP A 299 -17.10 -12.66 4.84
N GLY A 300 -17.90 -11.85 4.17
CA GLY A 300 -18.96 -12.28 3.24
C GLY A 300 -18.43 -12.77 1.93
#